data_68d908791fb2eddd11b9b358bda530f8
#
_entry.id   68d908791fb2eddd11b9b358bda530f8
#
_cell.length_a   1.000
_cell.length_b   1.000
_cell.length_c   1.000
_cell.angle_alpha   90.00
_cell.angle_beta   90.00
_cell.angle_gamma   90.00
#
_symmetry.space_group_name_H-M   'P 1'
#
loop_
_entity.id
_entity.type
_entity.pdbx_description
1 polymer ?
#
loop_
_entity_poly.entity_id
_entity_poly.type
_entity_poly.pdbx_seq_one_letter_code
_entity_poly.pdbx_strand_id
1 'polypeptide(L)'
;YVEFATTRPETMLGDTAVAVNPADDRYKDIVGKTVMLPFMNREIPVIADEYVDMEFGTGVVKITPAHDPNDFEVGKRHDLPVINILNDDATINSNGGEFEGMDRYEARKVIVQKMDEMGLLVGIEDHVHNVGTHDRCKTTVEPMVKPQWFVAMEELAKPAVEAIKTGELQFVP
;
A
#
# COMPACT_ATOMS: atom_id res chain seq x y z
N TYR A 1 -20.90 5.16 -8.22
CA TYR A 1 -19.45 5.31 -7.98
C TYR A 1 -19.19 5.41 -6.48
N VAL A 2 -17.95 5.22 -6.09
CA VAL A 2 -17.48 5.29 -4.71
C VAL A 2 -16.41 6.36 -4.65
N GLU A 3 -16.46 7.21 -3.62
CA GLU A 3 -15.53 8.32 -3.43
C GLU A 3 -14.56 7.98 -2.29
N PHE A 4 -13.27 8.21 -2.50
CA PHE A 4 -12.23 8.10 -1.47
C PHE A 4 -11.22 9.25 -1.59
N ALA A 5 -10.52 9.54 -0.49
CA ALA A 5 -9.44 10.51 -0.46
C ALA A 5 -8.08 9.81 -0.37
N THR A 6 -7.08 10.33 -1.06
CA THR A 6 -5.71 9.81 -1.02
C THR A 6 -4.67 10.90 -1.18
N THR A 7 -3.53 10.76 -0.50
CA THR A 7 -2.35 11.61 -0.70
C THR A 7 -1.40 11.03 -1.78
N ARG A 8 -1.69 9.81 -2.26
CA ARG A 8 -0.84 9.06 -3.21
C ARG A 8 -1.66 8.52 -4.38
N PRO A 9 -2.23 9.40 -5.25
CA PRO A 9 -3.07 8.94 -6.36
C PRO A 9 -2.33 8.02 -7.35
N GLU A 10 -1.00 8.11 -7.48
CA GLU A 10 -0.21 7.22 -8.33
C GLU A 10 -0.31 5.75 -7.91
N THR A 11 -0.44 5.46 -6.62
CA THR A 11 -0.55 4.05 -6.16
C THR A 11 -1.90 3.43 -6.47
N MET A 12 -2.91 4.23 -6.83
CA MET A 12 -4.22 3.74 -7.25
C MET A 12 -4.13 2.73 -8.40
N LEU A 13 -3.14 2.85 -9.27
CA LEU A 13 -2.92 1.89 -10.36
C LEU A 13 -2.73 0.44 -9.86
N GLY A 14 -2.28 0.27 -8.62
CA GLY A 14 -2.09 -1.02 -7.95
C GLY A 14 -3.21 -1.43 -6.99
N ASP A 15 -4.31 -0.69 -6.93
CA ASP A 15 -5.41 -1.01 -6.02
C ASP A 15 -6.05 -2.36 -6.36
N THR A 16 -6.37 -3.11 -5.33
CA THR A 16 -6.97 -4.45 -5.45
C THR A 16 -8.29 -4.59 -4.72
N ALA A 17 -8.66 -3.60 -3.93
CA ALA A 17 -9.98 -3.47 -3.31
C ALA A 17 -10.26 -2.02 -2.92
N VAL A 18 -11.52 -1.77 -2.60
CA VAL A 18 -11.98 -0.62 -1.83
C VAL A 18 -12.56 -1.15 -0.52
N ALA A 19 -12.17 -0.59 0.61
CA ALA A 19 -12.64 -1.01 1.93
C ALA A 19 -13.57 0.02 2.56
N VAL A 20 -14.57 -0.46 3.27
CA VAL A 20 -15.50 0.31 4.09
C VAL A 20 -15.64 -0.35 5.47
N ASN A 21 -16.05 0.40 6.48
CA ASN A 21 -16.29 -0.19 7.80
C ASN A 21 -17.59 -1.02 7.78
N PRO A 22 -17.61 -2.25 8.33
CA PRO A 22 -18.82 -3.08 8.37
C PRO A 22 -19.98 -2.47 9.16
N ALA A 23 -19.69 -1.53 10.08
CA ALA A 23 -20.69 -0.82 10.86
C ALA A 23 -21.22 0.45 10.16
N ASP A 24 -20.66 0.83 9.00
CA ASP A 24 -21.07 2.04 8.28
C ASP A 24 -22.30 1.78 7.41
N ASP A 25 -23.43 2.28 7.86
CA ASP A 25 -24.70 2.12 7.17
C ASP A 25 -24.75 2.74 5.77
N ARG A 26 -23.90 3.73 5.49
CA ARG A 26 -23.83 4.41 4.19
C ARG A 26 -23.43 3.48 3.04
N TYR A 27 -22.66 2.44 3.35
CA TYR A 27 -22.03 1.57 2.35
C TYR A 27 -22.47 0.11 2.39
N LYS A 28 -23.40 -0.26 3.28
CA LYS A 28 -23.88 -1.66 3.41
C LYS A 28 -24.33 -2.29 2.09
N ASP A 29 -24.99 -1.50 1.25
CA ASP A 29 -25.57 -1.99 0.00
C ASP A 29 -24.52 -2.22 -1.10
N ILE A 30 -23.27 -1.77 -0.92
CA ILE A 30 -22.22 -1.93 -1.91
C ILE A 30 -21.17 -2.97 -1.51
N VAL A 31 -21.12 -3.39 -0.25
CA VAL A 31 -20.22 -4.47 0.19
C VAL A 31 -20.48 -5.74 -0.59
N GLY A 32 -19.42 -6.39 -1.07
CA GLY A 32 -19.48 -7.58 -1.92
C GLY A 32 -19.77 -7.31 -3.40
N LYS A 33 -19.99 -6.06 -3.80
CA LYS A 33 -20.03 -5.65 -5.21
C LYS A 33 -18.63 -5.30 -5.69
N THR A 34 -18.50 -5.03 -7.00
CA THR A 34 -17.27 -4.56 -7.61
C THR A 34 -17.40 -3.13 -8.10
N VAL A 35 -16.26 -2.45 -8.19
CA VAL A 35 -16.11 -1.14 -8.83
C VAL A 35 -15.02 -1.23 -9.90
N MET A 36 -15.17 -0.45 -10.96
CA MET A 36 -14.16 -0.37 -12.03
C MET A 36 -13.06 0.61 -11.63
N LEU A 37 -11.83 0.11 -11.55
CA LEU A 37 -10.66 0.94 -11.29
C LEU A 37 -10.33 1.78 -12.53
N PRO A 38 -10.32 3.12 -12.45
CA PRO A 38 -9.95 3.99 -13.56
C PRO A 38 -8.58 3.61 -14.15
N PHE A 39 -8.39 3.83 -15.46
CA PHE A 39 -7.19 3.58 -16.26
C PHE A 39 -6.80 2.10 -16.41
N MET A 40 -7.10 1.25 -15.43
CA MET A 40 -6.62 -0.13 -15.39
C MET A 40 -7.59 -1.14 -16.00
N ASN A 41 -8.81 -0.72 -16.32
CA ASN A 41 -9.90 -1.59 -16.80
C ASN A 41 -10.02 -2.87 -15.97
N ARG A 42 -9.87 -2.75 -14.66
CA ARG A 42 -9.90 -3.85 -13.69
C ARG A 42 -11.04 -3.64 -12.70
N GLU A 43 -11.88 -4.64 -12.54
CA GLU A 43 -12.86 -4.68 -11.47
C GLU A 43 -12.17 -5.04 -10.15
N ILE A 44 -12.45 -4.28 -9.11
CA ILE A 44 -11.96 -4.54 -7.75
C ILE A 44 -13.15 -4.64 -6.77
N PRO A 45 -13.10 -5.54 -5.79
CA PRO A 45 -14.19 -5.73 -4.84
C PRO A 45 -14.30 -4.57 -3.85
N VAL A 46 -15.52 -4.32 -3.38
CA VAL A 46 -15.79 -3.52 -2.18
C VAL A 46 -15.87 -4.48 -0.99
N ILE A 47 -14.92 -4.38 -0.08
CA ILE A 47 -14.79 -5.23 1.10
C ILE A 47 -15.20 -4.49 2.38
N ALA A 48 -15.58 -5.25 3.43
CA ALA A 48 -15.83 -4.70 4.74
C ALA A 48 -14.68 -5.05 5.68
N ASP A 49 -14.03 -4.05 6.29
CA ASP A 49 -12.93 -4.24 7.23
C ASP A 49 -12.98 -3.19 8.35
N GLU A 50 -12.84 -3.63 9.61
CA GLU A 50 -12.84 -2.76 10.79
C GLU A 50 -11.65 -1.78 10.84
N TYR A 51 -10.64 -1.99 9.99
CA TYR A 51 -9.52 -1.07 9.80
C TYR A 51 -9.97 0.33 9.38
N VAL A 52 -11.08 0.42 8.64
CA VAL A 52 -11.57 1.69 8.11
C VAL A 52 -12.23 2.53 9.21
N ASP A 53 -11.72 3.74 9.41
CA ASP A 53 -12.34 4.75 10.28
C ASP A 53 -13.51 5.42 9.53
N MET A 54 -14.72 5.27 10.05
CA MET A 54 -15.95 5.82 9.45
C MET A 54 -15.99 7.35 9.46
N GLU A 55 -15.28 7.99 10.39
CA GLU A 55 -15.29 9.44 10.58
C GLU A 55 -14.15 10.13 9.83
N PHE A 56 -13.20 9.36 9.29
CA PHE A 56 -12.08 9.91 8.55
C PHE A 56 -12.38 9.99 7.04
N GLY A 57 -12.29 11.21 6.49
CA GLY A 57 -12.55 11.47 5.08
C GLY A 57 -13.96 11.05 4.65
N THR A 58 -14.06 10.23 3.62
CA THR A 58 -15.34 9.69 3.14
C THR A 58 -15.81 8.44 3.90
N GLY A 59 -14.96 7.85 4.74
CA GLY A 59 -15.19 6.52 5.33
C GLY A 59 -14.93 5.37 4.36
N VAL A 60 -14.26 5.67 3.24
CA VAL A 60 -13.85 4.71 2.22
C VAL A 60 -12.35 4.77 2.02
N VAL A 61 -11.70 3.62 1.99
CA VAL A 61 -10.24 3.51 1.81
C VAL A 61 -9.94 2.64 0.60
N LYS A 62 -9.07 3.13 -0.29
CA LYS A 62 -8.49 2.30 -1.34
C LYS A 62 -7.48 1.35 -0.72
N ILE A 63 -7.37 0.13 -1.22
CA ILE A 63 -6.45 -0.89 -0.70
C ILE A 63 -5.40 -1.25 -1.75
N THR A 64 -4.16 -0.89 -1.44
CA THR A 64 -2.98 -1.12 -2.30
C THR A 64 -1.94 -1.96 -1.54
N PRO A 65 -2.09 -3.27 -1.43
CA PRO A 65 -1.24 -4.12 -0.59
C PRO A 65 0.26 -4.04 -0.90
N ALA A 66 0.62 -3.73 -2.15
CA ALA A 66 2.02 -3.62 -2.55
C ALA A 66 2.73 -2.36 -2.01
N HIS A 67 1.98 -1.31 -1.65
CA HIS A 67 2.53 0.04 -1.43
C HIS A 67 2.16 0.67 -0.09
N ASP A 68 1.44 -0.04 0.77
CA ASP A 68 1.12 0.38 2.13
C ASP A 68 1.15 -0.82 3.09
N PRO A 69 1.87 -0.73 4.22
CA PRO A 69 1.95 -1.83 5.19
C PRO A 69 0.60 -2.20 5.82
N ASN A 70 -0.28 -1.23 6.05
CA ASN A 70 -1.60 -1.49 6.60
C ASN A 70 -2.50 -2.16 5.56
N ASP A 71 -2.46 -1.68 4.31
CA ASP A 71 -3.18 -2.28 3.19
C ASP A 71 -2.69 -3.71 2.91
N PHE A 72 -1.40 -3.98 3.14
CA PHE A 72 -0.85 -5.34 3.04
C PHE A 72 -1.50 -6.29 4.05
N GLU A 73 -1.70 -5.87 5.29
CA GLU A 73 -2.38 -6.68 6.31
C GLU A 73 -3.88 -6.85 6.00
N VAL A 74 -4.55 -5.82 5.48
CA VAL A 74 -5.92 -5.94 4.95
C VAL A 74 -5.94 -6.94 3.79
N GLY A 75 -5.00 -6.81 2.86
CA GLY A 75 -4.86 -7.71 1.72
C GLY A 75 -4.73 -9.18 2.12
N LYS A 76 -3.94 -9.47 3.16
CA LYS A 76 -3.79 -10.84 3.71
C LYS A 76 -5.10 -11.37 4.31
N ARG A 77 -5.85 -10.53 5.04
CA ARG A 77 -7.14 -10.95 5.63
C ARG A 77 -8.21 -11.28 4.60
N HIS A 78 -8.17 -10.59 3.46
CA HIS A 78 -9.17 -10.70 2.40
C HIS A 78 -8.67 -11.45 1.16
N ASP A 79 -7.48 -12.06 1.23
CA ASP A 79 -6.85 -12.81 0.12
C ASP A 79 -6.76 -11.99 -1.18
N LEU A 80 -6.40 -10.69 -1.04
CA LEU A 80 -6.28 -9.78 -2.17
C LEU A 80 -4.94 -9.97 -2.90
N PRO A 81 -4.91 -9.79 -4.21
CA PRO A 81 -3.66 -9.82 -4.97
C PRO A 81 -2.75 -8.64 -4.58
N VAL A 82 -1.43 -8.87 -4.64
CA VAL A 82 -0.41 -7.86 -4.39
C VAL A 82 0.16 -7.41 -5.73
N ILE A 83 -0.22 -6.20 -6.17
CA ILE A 83 0.19 -5.65 -7.47
C ILE A 83 1.16 -4.48 -7.24
N ASN A 84 2.45 -4.75 -7.39
CA ASN A 84 3.48 -3.71 -7.34
C ASN A 84 3.49 -2.93 -8.66
N ILE A 85 3.37 -1.60 -8.58
CA ILE A 85 3.36 -0.70 -9.74
C ILE A 85 4.64 0.13 -9.86
N LEU A 86 5.62 -0.05 -8.98
CA LEU A 86 6.87 0.71 -8.99
C LEU A 86 8.07 -0.19 -9.32
N ASN A 87 9.00 0.37 -10.07
CA ASN A 87 10.37 -0.13 -10.21
C ASN A 87 11.21 0.23 -8.97
N ASP A 88 12.44 -0.28 -8.89
CA ASP A 88 13.35 -0.03 -7.78
C ASP A 88 13.78 1.43 -7.65
N ASP A 89 13.74 2.19 -8.72
CA ASP A 89 13.98 3.63 -8.77
C ASP A 89 12.71 4.47 -8.54
N ALA A 90 11.59 3.81 -8.23
CA ALA A 90 10.28 4.41 -8.02
C ALA A 90 9.67 5.07 -9.28
N THR A 91 10.09 4.69 -10.46
CA THR A 91 9.32 4.92 -11.68
C THR A 91 8.18 3.91 -11.78
N ILE A 92 7.12 4.25 -12.52
CA ILE A 92 6.00 3.34 -12.76
C ILE A 92 6.47 2.17 -13.64
N ASN A 93 6.18 0.95 -13.23
CA ASN A 93 6.51 -0.25 -14.01
C ASN A 93 5.37 -0.63 -14.99
N SER A 94 5.53 -1.76 -15.70
CA SER A 94 4.56 -2.24 -16.69
C SER A 94 3.15 -2.51 -16.13
N ASN A 95 3.00 -2.73 -14.81
CA ASN A 95 1.69 -2.89 -14.19
C ASN A 95 0.91 -1.56 -14.11
N GLY A 96 1.56 -0.42 -14.31
CA GLY A 96 0.93 0.90 -14.35
C GLY A 96 0.35 1.29 -15.72
N GLY A 97 0.36 0.37 -16.70
CA GLY A 97 -0.25 0.57 -18.01
C GLY A 97 0.31 1.77 -18.76
N GLU A 98 -0.55 2.69 -19.18
CA GLU A 98 -0.15 3.89 -19.95
C GLU A 98 0.83 4.84 -19.22
N PHE A 99 1.00 4.68 -17.92
CA PHE A 99 1.91 5.49 -17.10
C PHE A 99 3.30 4.85 -16.97
N GLU A 100 3.56 3.70 -17.59
CA GLU A 100 4.85 3.00 -17.53
C GLU A 100 6.03 3.94 -17.87
N GLY A 101 7.09 3.87 -17.07
CA GLY A 101 8.31 4.67 -17.21
C GLY A 101 8.24 6.09 -16.65
N MET A 102 7.08 6.56 -16.23
CA MET A 102 6.97 7.88 -15.58
C MET A 102 7.57 7.87 -14.18
N ASP A 103 8.20 8.97 -13.78
CA ASP A 103 8.48 9.23 -12.37
C ASP A 103 7.16 9.28 -11.58
N ARG A 104 7.14 8.75 -10.35
CA ARG A 104 5.93 8.66 -9.53
C ARG A 104 5.24 10.02 -9.30
N TYR A 105 6.00 11.10 -9.16
CA TYR A 105 5.42 12.44 -8.96
C TYR A 105 4.84 13.04 -10.25
N GLU A 106 5.46 12.72 -11.40
CA GLU A 106 4.88 13.09 -12.69
C GLU A 106 3.62 12.26 -12.97
N ALA A 107 3.65 10.95 -12.72
CA ALA A 107 2.46 10.09 -12.82
C ALA A 107 1.31 10.61 -11.95
N ARG A 108 1.59 11.04 -10.70
CA ARG A 108 0.61 11.65 -9.80
C ARG A 108 -0.12 12.84 -10.45
N LYS A 109 0.63 13.76 -11.05
CA LYS A 109 0.07 14.94 -11.72
C LYS A 109 -0.81 14.56 -12.91
N VAL A 110 -0.30 13.65 -13.74
CA VAL A 110 -1.03 13.20 -14.94
C VAL A 110 -2.30 12.43 -14.56
N ILE A 111 -2.25 11.58 -13.53
CA ILE A 111 -3.42 10.85 -13.04
C ILE A 111 -4.50 11.83 -12.54
N VAL A 112 -4.12 12.80 -11.71
CA VAL A 112 -5.07 13.81 -11.21
C VAL A 112 -5.71 14.60 -12.37
N GLN A 113 -4.90 15.03 -13.34
CA GLN A 113 -5.42 15.72 -14.51
C GLN A 113 -6.42 14.85 -15.32
N LYS A 114 -6.06 13.59 -15.58
CA LYS A 114 -6.94 12.66 -16.31
C LYS A 114 -8.22 12.34 -15.54
N MET A 115 -8.17 12.22 -14.21
CA MET A 115 -9.35 12.05 -13.36
C MET A 115 -10.29 13.25 -13.48
N ASP A 116 -9.74 14.47 -13.53
CA ASP A 116 -10.52 15.71 -13.74
C ASP A 116 -11.18 15.73 -15.14
N GLU A 117 -10.43 15.42 -16.19
CA GLU A 117 -10.94 15.31 -17.56
C GLU A 117 -12.06 14.26 -17.71
N MET A 118 -12.02 13.19 -16.92
CA MET A 118 -13.06 12.16 -16.87
C MET A 118 -14.25 12.53 -15.97
N GLY A 119 -14.19 13.67 -15.25
CA GLY A 119 -15.21 14.07 -14.28
C GLY A 119 -15.26 13.18 -13.04
N LEU A 120 -14.15 12.53 -12.70
CA LEU A 120 -14.00 11.64 -11.53
C LEU A 120 -13.26 12.30 -10.37
N LEU A 121 -12.68 13.48 -10.56
CA LEU A 121 -12.05 14.27 -9.50
C LEU A 121 -13.11 15.10 -8.78
N VAL A 122 -13.31 14.83 -7.48
CA VAL A 122 -14.27 15.59 -6.65
C VAL A 122 -13.66 16.89 -6.16
N GLY A 123 -12.39 16.85 -5.74
CA GLY A 123 -11.68 18.03 -5.24
C GLY A 123 -10.23 17.73 -4.87
N ILE A 124 -9.49 18.80 -4.59
CA ILE A 124 -8.12 18.73 -4.06
C ILE A 124 -8.09 19.60 -2.81
N GLU A 125 -7.68 19.01 -1.69
CA GLU A 125 -7.58 19.68 -0.40
C GLU A 125 -6.16 19.60 0.14
N ASP A 126 -5.70 20.65 0.82
CA ASP A 126 -4.42 20.63 1.50
C ASP A 126 -4.49 19.70 2.72
N HIS A 127 -3.58 18.73 2.76
CA HIS A 127 -3.48 17.78 3.86
C HIS A 127 -2.07 17.68 4.40
N VAL A 128 -1.91 17.89 5.70
CA VAL A 128 -0.62 17.80 6.39
C VAL A 128 -0.48 16.43 7.03
N HIS A 129 0.56 15.69 6.63
CA HIS A 129 0.87 14.37 7.18
C HIS A 129 2.39 14.14 7.24
N ASN A 130 2.80 13.15 8.01
CA ASN A 130 4.20 12.77 8.12
C ASN A 130 4.59 11.84 6.96
N VAL A 131 5.67 12.19 6.27
CA VAL A 131 6.25 11.37 5.20
C VAL A 131 7.62 10.86 5.65
N GLY A 132 7.81 9.54 5.57
CA GLY A 132 9.11 8.92 5.86
C GLY A 132 10.17 9.34 4.84
N THR A 133 11.35 9.73 5.32
CA THR A 133 12.48 10.08 4.46
C THR A 133 13.73 9.34 4.88
N HIS A 134 14.62 9.06 3.93
CA HIS A 134 15.91 8.44 4.20
C HIS A 134 16.86 9.43 4.91
N ASP A 135 17.55 8.97 5.95
CA ASP A 135 18.35 9.83 6.84
C ASP A 135 19.44 10.65 6.12
N ARG A 136 20.10 10.06 5.14
CA ARG A 136 21.25 10.69 4.46
C ARG A 136 20.82 11.56 3.28
N CYS A 137 20.03 11.02 2.36
CA CYS A 137 19.69 11.71 1.12
C CYS A 137 18.34 12.45 1.17
N LYS A 138 17.57 12.30 2.25
CA LYS A 138 16.24 12.92 2.43
C LYS A 138 15.21 12.56 1.37
N THR A 139 15.50 11.55 0.55
CA THR A 139 14.52 11.03 -0.41
C THR A 139 13.37 10.36 0.31
N THR A 140 12.16 10.56 -0.18
CA THR A 140 10.95 9.90 0.31
C THR A 140 11.08 8.38 0.20
N VAL A 141 10.76 7.69 1.29
CA VAL A 141 10.71 6.22 1.32
C VAL A 141 9.40 5.77 0.69
N GLU A 142 9.51 4.91 -0.32
CA GLU A 142 8.35 4.28 -0.97
C GLU A 142 8.21 2.84 -0.44
N PRO A 143 7.14 2.54 0.33
CA PRO A 143 6.86 1.17 0.73
C PRO A 143 6.62 0.29 -0.49
N MET A 144 7.31 -0.84 -0.56
CA MET A 144 7.16 -1.85 -1.61
C MET A 144 7.33 -3.24 -1.04
N VAL A 145 6.49 -4.18 -1.47
CA VAL A 145 6.68 -5.60 -1.14
C VAL A 145 7.81 -6.17 -1.99
N LYS A 146 8.87 -6.65 -1.33
CA LYS A 146 10.02 -7.27 -1.98
C LYS A 146 10.46 -8.52 -1.24
N PRO A 147 11.01 -9.53 -1.95
CA PRO A 147 11.69 -10.64 -1.29
C PRO A 147 12.88 -10.14 -0.46
N GLN A 148 12.98 -10.61 0.78
CA GLN A 148 14.08 -10.32 1.68
C GLN A 148 14.65 -11.61 2.25
N TRP A 149 15.97 -11.63 2.44
CA TRP A 149 16.63 -12.73 3.11
C TRP A 149 16.45 -12.62 4.62
N PHE A 150 15.93 -13.70 5.23
CA PHE A 150 15.89 -13.86 6.66
C PHE A 150 16.67 -15.11 7.04
N VAL A 151 17.45 -15.01 8.12
CA VAL A 151 18.18 -16.13 8.66
C VAL A 151 17.42 -16.66 9.88
N ALA A 152 17.15 -17.97 9.92
CA ALA A 152 16.55 -18.63 11.08
C ALA A 152 17.55 -18.71 12.23
N MET A 153 17.75 -17.58 12.93
CA MET A 153 18.80 -17.40 13.93
C MET A 153 18.65 -18.33 15.13
N GLU A 154 17.45 -18.75 15.46
CA GLU A 154 17.20 -19.59 16.64
C GLU A 154 18.04 -20.89 16.60
N GLU A 155 17.97 -21.63 15.50
CA GLU A 155 18.72 -22.86 15.33
C GLU A 155 20.24 -22.64 15.28
N LEU A 156 20.66 -21.55 14.65
CA LEU A 156 22.08 -21.19 14.56
C LEU A 156 22.66 -20.70 15.89
N ALA A 157 21.86 -20.04 16.70
CA ALA A 157 22.29 -19.51 17.99
C ALA A 157 22.41 -20.61 19.09
N LYS A 158 21.62 -21.68 19.01
CA LYS A 158 21.63 -22.75 20.00
C LYS A 158 23.04 -23.30 20.32
N PRO A 159 23.82 -23.76 19.32
CA PRO A 159 25.17 -24.27 19.59
C PRO A 159 26.13 -23.20 20.12
N ALA A 160 26.02 -21.97 19.66
CA ALA A 160 26.86 -20.87 20.15
C ALA A 160 26.56 -20.53 21.62
N VAL A 161 25.29 -20.49 22.01
CA VAL A 161 24.88 -20.28 23.40
C VAL A 161 25.31 -21.43 24.29
N GLU A 162 25.20 -22.67 23.80
CA GLU A 162 25.62 -23.86 24.56
C GLU A 162 27.14 -23.90 24.78
N ALA A 163 27.93 -23.54 23.78
CA ALA A 163 29.39 -23.46 23.92
C ALA A 163 29.83 -22.46 25.02
N ILE A 164 29.08 -21.36 25.19
CA ILE A 164 29.32 -20.41 26.30
C ILE A 164 28.91 -21.01 27.65
N LYS A 165 27.75 -21.65 27.73
CA LYS A 165 27.24 -22.27 28.97
C LYS A 165 28.11 -23.42 29.47
N THR A 166 28.63 -24.22 28.56
CA THR A 166 29.53 -25.34 28.88
C THR A 166 30.96 -24.90 29.17
N GLY A 167 31.30 -23.64 28.93
CA GLY A 167 32.66 -23.14 29.13
C GLY A 167 33.63 -23.48 28.00
N GLU A 168 33.13 -24.05 26.89
CA GLU A 168 33.93 -24.32 25.69
C GLU A 168 34.40 -23.01 25.03
N LEU A 169 33.56 -21.99 25.11
CA LEU A 169 33.89 -20.63 24.71
C LEU A 169 33.85 -19.69 25.93
N GLN A 170 34.95 -18.96 26.20
CA GLN A 170 35.03 -18.00 27.29
C GLN A 170 35.40 -16.61 26.77
N PHE A 171 34.74 -15.61 27.33
CA PHE A 171 35.14 -14.20 27.10
C PHE A 171 36.23 -13.84 28.12
N VAL A 172 37.36 -13.40 27.60
CA VAL A 172 38.46 -12.89 28.41
C VAL A 172 38.42 -11.37 28.32
N PRO A 173 38.31 -10.63 29.44
CA PRO A 173 38.27 -9.17 29.46
C PRO A 173 39.54 -8.54 28.94
#